data_b2b010ecd6173a4bcc4695cb6d916db6
#
_entry.id   b2b010ecd6173a4bcc4695cb6d916db6
#
_cell.length_a   1.000
_cell.length_b   1.000
_cell.length_c   1.000
_cell.angle_alpha   90.00
_cell.angle_beta   90.00
_cell.angle_gamma   90.00
#
_symmetry.space_group_name_H-M   'P 1'
#
loop_
_entity.id
_entity.type
_entity.pdbx_description
1 polymer ?
#
loop_
_entity_poly.entity_id
_entity_poly.type
_entity_poly.pdbx_seq_one_letter_code
_entity_poly.pdbx_strand_id
1 'polypeptide(L)'
;MIEPPLERLNYYNGQRLEAGDLKLEQEYHIRTRRWLNKSLYTTGIASGLDVRAENGTRTVIVSPGLALDAEGREILLLEEARLTVPGKPHKKVQGSDATVEGLYLTIRYNEESIHEERNGCVPQSEGSKQNGNR
;
A
#
# COMPACT_ATOMS: atom_id res chain seq x y z
N MET A 1 -7.17 22.64 5.76
CA MET A 1 -6.29 21.93 6.72
C MET A 1 -4.87 22.36 6.41
N ILE A 2 -4.19 23.01 7.35
CA ILE A 2 -2.78 23.41 7.16
C ILE A 2 -1.97 22.14 7.38
N GLU A 3 -1.33 21.63 6.32
CA GLU A 3 -0.41 20.49 6.45
C GLU A 3 0.77 20.93 7.34
N PRO A 4 1.25 20.06 8.23
CA PRO A 4 2.42 20.37 9.04
C PRO A 4 3.64 20.62 8.13
N PRO A 5 4.59 21.45 8.56
CA PRO A 5 5.79 21.75 7.78
C PRO A 5 6.52 20.46 7.40
N LEU A 6 7.15 20.50 6.24
CA LEU A 6 7.95 19.39 5.74
C LEU A 6 9.32 19.45 6.39
N GLU A 7 9.61 18.51 7.28
CA GLU A 7 10.88 18.41 7.98
C GLU A 7 11.77 17.34 7.34
N ARG A 8 13.05 17.63 7.20
CA ARG A 8 14.06 16.70 6.70
C ARG A 8 15.22 16.64 7.66
N LEU A 9 15.66 15.41 7.95
CA LEU A 9 16.85 15.19 8.78
C LEU A 9 18.11 15.71 8.09
N ASN A 10 19.00 16.30 8.90
CA ASN A 10 20.35 16.67 8.49
C ASN A 10 21.34 15.81 9.23
N TYR A 11 21.86 14.78 8.57
CA TYR A 11 22.77 13.82 9.17
C TYR A 11 24.17 14.38 9.36
N TYR A 12 24.82 13.98 10.45
CA TYR A 12 26.21 14.30 10.72
C TYR A 12 26.97 13.06 11.28
N ASN A 13 28.30 13.09 11.16
CA ASN A 13 29.13 11.97 11.61
C ASN A 13 29.03 11.78 13.13
N GLY A 14 28.77 10.54 13.57
CA GLY A 14 28.61 10.20 14.99
C GLY A 14 27.17 10.40 15.52
N GLN A 15 26.23 10.81 14.70
CA GLN A 15 24.82 10.89 15.10
C GLN A 15 24.27 9.50 15.43
N ARG A 16 23.64 9.37 16.59
CA ARG A 16 22.84 8.20 16.93
C ARG A 16 21.50 8.32 16.23
N LEU A 17 21.12 7.29 15.48
CA LEU A 17 19.82 7.22 14.81
C LEU A 17 18.86 6.39 15.64
N GLU A 18 17.65 6.92 15.82
CA GLU A 18 16.57 6.25 16.51
C GLU A 18 15.43 5.91 15.51
N ALA A 19 14.49 5.07 15.93
CA ALA A 19 13.38 4.69 15.07
C ALA A 19 12.52 5.90 14.64
N GLY A 20 12.48 6.95 15.47
CA GLY A 20 11.81 8.22 15.15
C GLY A 20 12.45 8.94 13.97
N ASP A 21 13.78 8.98 13.93
CA ASP A 21 14.54 9.60 12.84
C ASP A 21 14.29 8.91 11.51
N LEU A 22 14.32 7.57 11.53
CA LEU A 22 14.04 6.77 10.33
C LEU A 22 12.61 6.94 9.83
N LYS A 23 11.63 7.03 10.73
CA LYS A 23 10.23 7.30 10.37
C LYS A 23 10.07 8.69 9.75
N LEU A 24 10.70 9.70 10.33
CA LEU A 24 10.65 11.06 9.81
C LEU A 24 11.22 11.14 8.39
N GLU A 25 12.32 10.45 8.12
CA GLU A 25 12.91 10.38 6.80
C GLU A 25 11.99 9.69 5.79
N GLN A 26 11.39 8.55 6.16
CA GLN A 26 10.41 7.87 5.32
C GLN A 26 9.20 8.76 5.02
N GLU A 27 8.67 9.43 6.04
CA GLU A 27 7.51 10.31 5.91
C GLU A 27 7.81 11.52 5.01
N TYR A 28 9.01 12.10 5.12
CA TYR A 28 9.47 13.15 4.22
C TYR A 28 9.39 12.72 2.76
N HIS A 29 9.95 11.54 2.42
CA HIS A 29 9.94 11.04 1.06
C HIS A 29 8.53 10.69 0.56
N ILE A 30 7.72 10.06 1.40
CA ILE A 30 6.33 9.71 1.06
C ILE A 30 5.53 10.99 0.76
N ARG A 31 5.58 11.99 1.63
CA ARG A 31 4.83 13.26 1.47
C ARG A 31 5.29 14.03 0.24
N THR A 32 6.60 14.16 0.04
CA THR A 32 7.16 14.86 -1.11
C THR A 32 6.73 14.19 -2.42
N ARG A 33 6.79 12.87 -2.50
CA ARG A 33 6.38 12.12 -3.69
C ARG A 33 4.89 12.23 -3.96
N ARG A 34 4.04 12.07 -2.94
CA ARG A 34 2.58 12.26 -3.08
C ARG A 34 2.23 13.68 -3.55
N TRP A 35 2.90 14.67 -3.00
CA TRP A 35 2.68 16.06 -3.40
C TRP A 35 3.11 16.30 -4.85
N LEU A 36 4.25 15.76 -5.27
CA LEU A 36 4.73 15.82 -6.65
C LEU A 36 3.73 15.13 -7.61
N ASN A 37 3.28 13.93 -7.25
CA ASN A 37 2.29 13.18 -8.05
C ASN A 37 0.99 13.96 -8.23
N LYS A 38 0.46 14.55 -7.18
CA LYS A 38 -0.75 15.41 -7.26
C LYS A 38 -0.55 16.65 -8.12
N SER A 39 0.65 17.20 -8.15
CA SER A 39 0.95 18.44 -8.87
C SER A 39 1.20 18.21 -10.35
N LEU A 40 1.77 17.08 -10.72
CA LEU A 40 2.22 16.81 -12.10
C LEU A 40 1.29 15.84 -12.85
N TYR A 41 0.55 15.00 -12.16
CA TYR A 41 -0.24 13.94 -12.77
C TYR A 41 -1.71 14.04 -12.39
N THR A 42 -2.55 13.46 -13.23
CA THR A 42 -3.97 13.26 -12.95
C THR A 42 -4.20 11.88 -12.34
N THR A 43 -5.26 11.77 -11.52
CA THR A 43 -5.73 10.49 -10.98
C THR A 43 -6.13 9.55 -12.11
N GLY A 44 -5.72 8.30 -12.03
CA GLY A 44 -6.09 7.27 -13.00
C GLY A 44 -5.00 6.23 -13.23
N ILE A 45 -5.17 5.44 -14.28
CA ILE A 45 -4.21 4.42 -14.69
C ILE A 45 -3.07 5.09 -15.46
N ALA A 46 -1.85 4.93 -14.97
CA ALA A 46 -0.65 5.46 -15.61
C ALA A 46 -0.07 4.47 -16.63
N SER A 47 -0.10 3.16 -16.34
CA SER A 47 0.36 2.11 -17.25
C SER A 47 -0.20 0.75 -16.85
N GLY A 48 -0.37 -0.15 -17.82
CA GLY A 48 -0.88 -1.50 -17.59
C GLY A 48 -2.28 -1.53 -17.01
N LEU A 49 -2.54 -2.47 -16.09
CA LEU A 49 -3.84 -2.71 -15.48
C LEU A 49 -4.93 -3.05 -16.51
N ASP A 50 -4.53 -3.67 -17.63
CA ASP A 50 -5.45 -4.14 -18.64
C ASP A 50 -6.30 -5.30 -18.10
N VAL A 51 -7.61 -5.21 -18.31
CA VAL A 51 -8.55 -6.21 -17.84
C VAL A 51 -8.98 -7.09 -19.00
N ARG A 52 -8.82 -8.40 -18.86
CA ARG A 52 -9.20 -9.39 -19.84
C ARG A 52 -10.12 -10.43 -19.22
N ALA A 53 -11.18 -10.80 -19.93
CA ALA A 53 -12.04 -11.92 -19.54
C ALA A 53 -11.44 -13.23 -20.05
N GLU A 54 -11.45 -14.26 -19.24
CA GLU A 54 -11.11 -15.61 -19.66
C GLU A 54 -12.35 -16.29 -20.24
N ASN A 55 -12.28 -16.65 -21.53
CA ASN A 55 -13.40 -17.20 -22.28
C ASN A 55 -13.96 -18.48 -21.63
N GLY A 56 -15.28 -18.54 -21.49
CA GLY A 56 -15.97 -19.69 -20.90
C GLY A 56 -15.89 -19.80 -19.38
N THR A 57 -15.23 -18.85 -18.73
CA THR A 57 -15.13 -18.77 -17.27
C THR A 57 -15.74 -17.47 -16.75
N ARG A 58 -15.80 -17.34 -15.45
CA ARG A 58 -16.20 -16.10 -14.78
C ARG A 58 -14.97 -15.40 -14.17
N THR A 59 -13.83 -15.66 -14.76
CA THR A 59 -12.56 -15.11 -14.31
C THR A 59 -12.19 -13.91 -15.15
N VAL A 60 -11.79 -12.83 -14.50
CA VAL A 60 -11.10 -11.70 -15.11
C VAL A 60 -9.66 -11.68 -14.67
N ILE A 61 -8.80 -11.32 -15.59
CA ILE A 61 -7.36 -11.26 -15.42
C ILE A 61 -6.97 -9.79 -15.56
N VAL A 62 -6.24 -9.29 -14.58
CA VAL A 62 -5.70 -7.92 -14.57
C VAL A 62 -4.19 -8.00 -14.72
N SER A 63 -3.66 -7.33 -15.73
CA SER A 63 -2.21 -7.28 -15.95
C SER A 63 -1.51 -6.40 -14.91
N PRO A 64 -0.20 -6.62 -14.67
CA PRO A 64 0.61 -5.72 -13.86
C PRO A 64 0.52 -4.28 -14.36
N GLY A 65 0.64 -3.32 -13.44
CA GLY A 65 0.57 -1.93 -13.82
C GLY A 65 0.60 -0.97 -12.64
N LEU A 66 0.42 0.31 -12.96
CA LEU A 66 0.50 1.43 -12.03
C LEU A 66 -0.70 2.34 -12.21
N ALA A 67 -1.31 2.73 -11.11
CA ALA A 67 -2.32 3.79 -11.05
C ALA A 67 -1.97 4.82 -9.97
N LEU A 68 -2.56 5.99 -10.06
CA LEU A 68 -2.48 7.06 -9.07
C LEU A 68 -3.86 7.38 -8.55
N ASP A 69 -3.99 7.52 -7.25
CA ASP A 69 -5.22 7.98 -6.63
C ASP A 69 -5.27 9.51 -6.45
N ALA A 70 -6.40 10.00 -5.92
CA ALA A 70 -6.61 11.43 -5.73
C ALA A 70 -5.69 12.04 -4.66
N GLU A 71 -5.13 11.24 -3.77
CA GLU A 71 -4.16 11.65 -2.76
C GLU A 71 -2.71 11.60 -3.26
N GLY A 72 -2.49 11.24 -4.53
CA GLY A 72 -1.16 11.10 -5.15
C GLY A 72 -0.42 9.84 -4.70
N ARG A 73 -1.15 8.86 -4.15
CA ARG A 73 -0.57 7.57 -3.77
C ARG A 73 -0.47 6.67 -4.98
N GLU A 74 0.63 5.96 -5.07
CA GLU A 74 0.88 4.98 -6.12
C GLU A 74 0.21 3.66 -5.77
N ILE A 75 -0.60 3.15 -6.66
CA ILE A 75 -1.23 1.84 -6.56
C ILE A 75 -0.53 0.93 -7.54
N LEU A 76 0.31 0.04 -7.04
CA LEU A 76 1.16 -0.80 -7.84
C LEU A 76 0.69 -2.25 -7.79
N LEU A 77 0.39 -2.81 -8.95
CA LEU A 77 0.16 -4.25 -9.13
C LEU A 77 1.38 -4.84 -9.82
N LEU A 78 2.18 -5.62 -9.06
CA LEU A 78 3.45 -6.16 -9.56
C LEU A 78 3.27 -7.44 -10.38
N GLU A 79 2.23 -8.21 -10.08
CA GLU A 79 1.95 -9.49 -10.71
C GLU A 79 0.53 -9.52 -11.25
N GLU A 80 0.25 -10.43 -12.18
CA GLU A 80 -1.08 -10.66 -12.73
C GLU A 80 -2.06 -11.08 -11.63
N ALA A 81 -3.19 -10.39 -11.53
CA ALA A 81 -4.24 -10.73 -10.59
C ALA A 81 -5.39 -11.44 -11.31
N ARG A 82 -5.85 -12.55 -10.74
CA ARG A 82 -7.00 -13.33 -11.21
C ARG A 82 -8.15 -13.22 -10.24
N LEU A 83 -9.30 -12.76 -10.72
CA LEU A 83 -10.47 -12.49 -9.92
C LEU A 83 -11.68 -13.22 -10.48
N THR A 84 -12.43 -13.87 -9.60
CA THR A 84 -13.69 -14.50 -10.00
C THR A 84 -14.83 -13.50 -9.85
N VAL A 85 -15.51 -13.21 -10.94
CA VAL A 85 -16.69 -12.35 -10.93
C VAL A 85 -17.84 -13.05 -10.20
N PRO A 86 -18.41 -12.46 -9.14
CA PRO A 86 -19.52 -13.06 -8.42
C PRO A 86 -20.71 -13.24 -9.35
N GLY A 87 -21.26 -14.46 -9.41
CA GLY A 87 -22.47 -14.74 -10.17
C GLY A 87 -23.69 -14.25 -9.43
N LYS A 88 -24.36 -13.28 -9.99
CA LYS A 88 -25.75 -13.07 -9.61
C LYS A 88 -26.61 -14.19 -10.23
N PRO A 89 -27.53 -14.78 -9.48
CA PRO A 89 -28.52 -15.65 -10.11
C PRO A 89 -29.33 -14.80 -11.09
N HIS A 90 -29.20 -15.09 -12.40
CA HIS A 90 -30.06 -14.49 -13.39
C HIS A 90 -31.52 -14.97 -13.14
N LYS A 91 -32.32 -14.18 -12.46
CA LYS A 91 -33.76 -14.28 -12.62
C LYS A 91 -34.06 -13.81 -14.04
N LYS A 92 -34.37 -14.73 -14.95
CA LYS A 92 -35.03 -14.40 -16.20
C LYS A 92 -36.39 -13.77 -15.86
N VAL A 93 -36.46 -12.46 -15.84
CA VAL A 93 -37.71 -11.74 -15.86
C VAL A 93 -38.11 -11.65 -17.32
N GLN A 94 -39.14 -12.38 -17.68
CA GLN A 94 -39.80 -12.31 -18.97
C GLN A 94 -40.54 -10.97 -19.01
N GLY A 95 -40.12 -10.05 -19.89
CA GLY A 95 -40.82 -8.80 -20.20
C GLY A 95 -40.12 -7.54 -19.68
N SER A 96 -39.69 -6.69 -20.63
CA SER A 96 -39.38 -5.27 -20.58
C SER A 96 -38.20 -4.80 -19.71
N ASP A 97 -37.30 -4.06 -20.39
CA ASP A 97 -36.17 -3.26 -19.85
C ASP A 97 -35.21 -4.02 -18.92
N ALA A 98 -34.33 -4.76 -19.57
CA ALA A 98 -33.14 -5.28 -18.88
C ALA A 98 -32.24 -4.11 -18.51
N THR A 99 -32.39 -3.62 -17.29
CA THR A 99 -31.33 -2.83 -16.63
C THR A 99 -30.10 -3.71 -16.57
N VAL A 100 -29.10 -3.42 -17.40
CA VAL A 100 -27.80 -4.06 -17.35
C VAL A 100 -27.16 -3.61 -16.03
N GLU A 101 -27.29 -4.44 -14.99
CA GLU A 101 -26.51 -4.21 -13.76
C GLU A 101 -25.03 -4.42 -14.07
N GLY A 102 -24.33 -3.31 -14.25
CA GLY A 102 -22.87 -3.31 -14.45
C GLY A 102 -22.15 -3.69 -13.17
N LEU A 103 -21.08 -4.48 -13.28
CA LEU A 103 -20.11 -4.69 -12.22
C LEU A 103 -18.91 -3.79 -12.49
N TYR A 104 -18.46 -3.11 -11.46
CA TYR A 104 -17.24 -2.30 -11.52
C TYR A 104 -16.10 -3.04 -10.84
N LEU A 105 -14.98 -3.16 -11.54
CA LEU A 105 -13.73 -3.59 -10.95
C LEU A 105 -12.95 -2.35 -10.55
N THR A 106 -12.58 -2.27 -9.27
CA THR A 106 -11.83 -1.14 -8.75
C THR A 106 -10.53 -1.62 -8.13
N ILE A 107 -9.50 -0.82 -8.25
CA ILE A 107 -8.24 -0.96 -7.51
C ILE A 107 -8.11 0.21 -6.56
N ARG A 108 -7.61 -0.04 -5.35
CA ARG A 108 -7.37 1.01 -4.37
C ARG A 108 -6.07 0.76 -3.62
N TYR A 109 -5.51 1.83 -3.12
CA TYR A 109 -4.35 1.79 -2.25
C TYR A 109 -4.67 1.04 -0.95
N ASN A 110 -3.79 0.11 -0.57
CA ASN A 110 -3.76 -0.54 0.72
C ASN A 110 -2.32 -0.64 1.20
N GLU A 111 -2.09 -0.37 2.47
CA GLU A 111 -0.78 -0.46 3.11
C GLU A 111 -0.93 -1.15 4.46
N GLU A 112 -0.15 -2.18 4.69
CA GLU A 112 -0.15 -2.93 5.94
C GLU A 112 1.22 -2.77 6.60
N SER A 113 1.21 -2.39 7.88
CA SER A 113 2.43 -2.34 8.67
C SER A 113 2.84 -3.74 9.08
N ILE A 114 3.99 -4.18 8.61
CA ILE A 114 4.57 -5.46 9.02
C ILE A 114 5.42 -5.21 10.26
N HIS A 115 4.97 -5.65 11.42
CA HIS A 115 5.77 -5.73 12.62
C HIS A 115 6.41 -7.11 12.67
N GLU A 116 7.61 -7.26 12.16
CA GLU A 116 8.47 -8.37 12.54
C GLU A 116 8.99 -8.11 13.95
N GLU A 117 8.39 -8.75 14.94
CA GLU A 117 9.05 -8.98 16.21
C GLU A 117 10.25 -9.89 15.95
N ARG A 118 11.40 -9.32 15.63
CA ARG A 118 12.66 -10.05 15.70
C ARG A 118 12.95 -10.31 17.16
N ASN A 119 12.50 -11.44 17.66
CA ASN A 119 13.00 -12.04 18.88
C ASN A 119 14.51 -12.23 18.74
N GLY A 120 15.31 -11.31 19.28
CA GLY A 120 16.75 -11.45 19.15
C GLY A 120 17.63 -10.31 19.66
N CYS A 121 17.20 -9.54 20.64
CA CYS A 121 18.12 -8.83 21.52
C CYS A 121 17.58 -8.91 22.95
N VAL A 122 17.87 -10.01 23.61
CA VAL A 122 17.78 -10.09 25.06
C VAL A 122 18.93 -9.22 25.58
N PRO A 123 18.69 -8.12 26.31
CA PRO A 123 19.75 -7.43 27.01
C PRO A 123 20.31 -8.41 28.04
N GLN A 124 21.58 -8.75 27.91
CA GLN A 124 22.27 -9.53 28.95
C GLN A 124 22.21 -8.70 30.23
N SER A 125 21.42 -9.16 31.19
CA SER A 125 21.43 -8.66 32.56
C SER A 125 22.83 -8.86 33.09
N GLU A 126 23.51 -7.76 33.40
CA GLU A 126 24.78 -7.76 34.14
C GLU A 126 24.61 -8.57 35.42
N GLY A 127 25.38 -9.66 35.50
CA GLY A 127 25.40 -10.54 36.62
C GLY A 127 25.86 -9.77 37.88
N SER A 128 24.98 -9.75 38.86
CA SER A 128 25.28 -9.32 40.24
C SER A 128 26.49 -10.08 40.77
N LYS A 129 27.61 -9.39 40.93
CA LYS A 129 28.71 -9.89 41.77
C LYS A 129 28.23 -9.91 43.21
N GLN A 130 27.85 -11.07 43.70
CA GLN A 130 27.72 -11.29 45.12
C GLN A 130 29.14 -11.29 45.73
N ASN A 131 29.45 -10.29 46.52
CA ASN A 131 30.54 -10.33 47.48
C ASN A 131 30.16 -11.31 48.59
N GLY A 132 30.77 -12.47 48.56
CA GLY A 132 30.86 -13.39 49.72
C GLY A 132 32.02 -12.98 50.62
N ASN A 133 31.67 -12.55 51.78
CA ASN A 133 32.57 -12.22 52.87
C ASN A 133 33.15 -13.52 53.50
N ARG A 134 34.48 -13.62 53.55
CA ARG A 134 35.24 -14.09 54.74
C ARG A 134 36.71 -13.96 54.46
#